data_07487e8ff9e3ece89270acf4f3cf4c40
#
_entry.id   07487e8ff9e3ece89270acf4f3cf4c40
#
_cell.length_a   1.000
_cell.length_b   1.000
_cell.length_c   1.000
_cell.angle_alpha   90.00
_cell.angle_beta   90.00
_cell.angle_gamma   90.00
#
_symmetry.space_group_name_H-M   'P 1'
#
loop_
_entity.id
_entity.type
_entity.pdbx_description
1 polymer ?
#
loop_
_entity_poly.entity_id
_entity_poly.type
_entity_poly.pdbx_seq_one_letter_code
_entity_poly.pdbx_strand_id
1 'polypeptide(L)'
;MSTLSLGTMMFGRGANESVDECTEMIRRSLDAGINHIDTADAYGRGESERIVGAAMAGRRRDDIVLATKCFFPGGPDVNERGGSRRWIRRAAEASLQRLQTEYIDLFYLHRLDPDTDIDESLMALEDLVRQGKVLYVGTSGASGSQLVECQWAAREQRCTRPVAEQAHYSLLARAAEYDVLPTCGRHRIGVIVYGPLNGGWLADKYRRDAPAPPGSRAAREFYSRTWWDRSRPEVDRKFDLIAALRSIAEDAGLTLPQLAVGFVLAHPAVTSVLIGPRTPEQLDQLLKCADIALSPDTLAAIDHVVPPGRDVDPTNFVVVR
;
A
#
# COMPACT_ATOMS: atom_id res chain seq x y z
N MET A 1 9.67 2.21 12.72
CA MET A 1 8.46 1.72 12.02
C MET A 1 8.51 0.20 12.03
N SER A 2 7.38 -0.45 12.31
CA SER A 2 7.27 -1.92 12.31
C SER A 2 7.44 -2.51 10.91
N THR A 3 7.87 -3.77 10.81
CA THR A 3 8.03 -4.50 9.55
C THR A 3 6.68 -4.77 8.86
N LEU A 4 5.61 -4.96 9.62
CA LEU A 4 4.24 -4.91 9.13
C LEU A 4 3.62 -3.55 9.41
N SER A 5 2.79 -3.09 8.50
CA SER A 5 1.99 -1.87 8.59
C SER A 5 0.52 -2.19 8.36
N LEU A 6 -0.38 -1.50 9.03
CA LEU A 6 -1.82 -1.69 8.83
C LEU A 6 -2.33 -0.74 7.74
N GLY A 7 -2.78 -1.30 6.61
CA GLY A 7 -3.48 -0.57 5.55
C GLY A 7 -4.99 -0.59 5.77
N THR A 8 -5.61 0.57 5.73
CA THR A 8 -7.04 0.75 6.07
C THR A 8 -7.95 0.97 4.86
N MET A 9 -7.49 0.69 3.64
CA MET A 9 -8.31 0.80 2.42
C MET A 9 -9.58 -0.06 2.46
N MET A 10 -9.59 -1.11 3.28
CA MET A 10 -10.72 -2.03 3.43
C MET A 10 -11.63 -1.66 4.60
N PHE A 11 -11.52 -0.46 5.17
CA PHE A 11 -12.34 0.05 6.27
C PHE A 11 -13.28 1.15 5.79
N GLY A 12 -14.55 1.06 6.22
CA GLY A 12 -15.60 2.00 5.85
C GLY A 12 -16.31 1.64 4.55
N ARG A 13 -16.92 2.64 3.95
CA ARG A 13 -17.86 2.54 2.84
C ARG A 13 -17.36 1.70 1.67
N GLY A 14 -18.15 0.73 1.30
CA GLY A 14 -17.85 -0.17 0.19
C GLY A 14 -16.85 -1.28 0.52
N ALA A 15 -16.52 -1.45 1.81
CA ALA A 15 -15.60 -2.49 2.28
C ALA A 15 -16.12 -3.13 3.58
N ASN A 16 -15.42 -3.03 4.71
CA ASN A 16 -15.98 -3.34 6.02
C ASN A 16 -16.62 -2.07 6.60
N GLU A 17 -17.94 -2.02 6.65
CA GLU A 17 -18.70 -0.87 7.11
C GLU A 17 -18.97 -0.89 8.63
N SER A 18 -18.56 -1.94 9.33
CA SER A 18 -18.60 -2.00 10.80
C SER A 18 -17.47 -1.15 11.40
N VAL A 19 -17.83 0.00 11.90
CA VAL A 19 -16.88 0.93 12.58
C VAL A 19 -16.24 0.24 13.78
N ASP A 20 -17.03 -0.52 14.55
CA ASP A 20 -16.56 -1.21 15.74
C ASP A 20 -15.52 -2.29 15.41
N GLU A 21 -15.80 -3.14 14.41
CA GLU A 21 -14.82 -4.16 13.95
C GLU A 21 -13.54 -3.52 13.40
N CYS A 22 -13.67 -2.45 12.61
CA CYS A 22 -12.52 -1.75 12.07
C CYS A 22 -11.68 -1.12 13.18
N THR A 23 -12.34 -0.48 14.17
CA THR A 23 -11.68 0.11 15.34
C THR A 23 -10.96 -0.95 16.15
N GLU A 24 -11.59 -2.10 16.38
CA GLU A 24 -11.00 -3.23 17.09
C GLU A 24 -9.78 -3.77 16.35
N MET A 25 -9.85 -3.96 15.03
CA MET A 25 -8.71 -4.40 14.22
C MET A 25 -7.53 -3.42 14.29
N ILE A 26 -7.78 -2.10 14.28
CA ILE A 26 -6.71 -1.10 14.45
C ILE A 26 -6.06 -1.26 15.84
N ARG A 27 -6.86 -1.32 16.90
CA ARG A 27 -6.37 -1.45 18.28
C ARG A 27 -5.56 -2.73 18.49
N ARG A 28 -6.06 -3.85 18.00
CA ARG A 28 -5.35 -5.15 18.05
C ARG A 28 -4.04 -5.13 17.27
N SER A 29 -4.00 -4.44 16.13
CA SER A 29 -2.77 -4.26 15.36
C SER A 29 -1.72 -3.47 16.15
N LEU A 30 -2.12 -2.38 16.79
CA LEU A 30 -1.24 -1.59 17.67
C LEU A 30 -0.76 -2.41 18.87
N ASP A 31 -1.65 -3.18 19.52
CA ASP A 31 -1.31 -4.05 20.65
C ASP A 31 -0.37 -5.19 20.26
N ALA A 32 -0.41 -5.64 18.99
CA ALA A 32 0.50 -6.62 18.41
C ALA A 32 1.86 -6.03 17.98
N GLY A 33 2.11 -4.72 18.22
CA GLY A 33 3.37 -4.05 17.92
C GLY A 33 3.46 -3.41 16.53
N ILE A 34 2.39 -3.43 15.73
CA ILE A 34 2.31 -2.62 14.51
C ILE A 34 2.16 -1.17 14.94
N ASN A 35 3.13 -0.31 14.60
CA ASN A 35 3.07 1.10 14.93
C ASN A 35 2.84 2.02 13.71
N HIS A 36 2.72 1.46 12.50
CA HIS A 36 2.43 2.24 11.29
C HIS A 36 1.02 1.95 10.79
N ILE A 37 0.20 2.99 10.71
CA ILE A 37 -1.17 2.96 10.16
C ILE A 37 -1.19 3.79 8.90
N ASP A 38 -1.62 3.18 7.80
CA ASP A 38 -1.72 3.80 6.48
C ASP A 38 -3.17 3.92 6.02
N THR A 39 -3.59 5.13 5.74
CA THR A 39 -4.92 5.47 5.18
C THR A 39 -4.78 6.39 3.96
N ALA A 40 -5.88 6.95 3.48
CA ALA A 40 -5.93 7.99 2.45
C ALA A 40 -7.26 8.75 2.50
N ASP A 41 -7.25 9.99 2.00
CA ASP A 41 -8.45 10.84 1.87
C ASP A 41 -9.53 10.21 0.98
N ALA A 42 -9.10 9.43 -0.04
CA ALA A 42 -9.99 8.76 -0.98
C ALA A 42 -10.66 7.49 -0.39
N TYR A 43 -10.11 6.88 0.68
CA TYR A 43 -10.63 5.62 1.21
C TYR A 43 -11.99 5.81 1.88
N GLY A 44 -13.02 5.18 1.33
CA GLY A 44 -14.39 5.38 1.79
C GLY A 44 -14.84 6.85 1.74
N ARG A 45 -14.21 7.71 0.93
CA ARG A 45 -14.43 9.16 0.90
C ARG A 45 -14.14 9.82 2.26
N GLY A 46 -13.00 9.48 2.86
CA GLY A 46 -12.54 9.98 4.14
C GLY A 46 -13.12 9.25 5.36
N GLU A 47 -13.98 8.24 5.17
CA GLU A 47 -14.51 7.46 6.29
C GLU A 47 -13.43 6.62 6.97
N SER A 48 -12.51 6.03 6.18
CA SER A 48 -11.36 5.29 6.71
C SER A 48 -10.53 6.17 7.67
N GLU A 49 -10.28 7.43 7.32
CA GLU A 49 -9.56 8.37 8.20
C GLU A 49 -10.34 8.66 9.49
N ARG A 50 -11.69 8.79 9.44
CA ARG A 50 -12.51 8.98 10.65
C ARG A 50 -12.44 7.76 11.58
N ILE A 51 -12.48 6.56 11.00
CA ILE A 51 -12.33 5.31 11.77
C ILE A 51 -10.95 5.25 12.43
N VAL A 52 -9.89 5.59 11.69
CA VAL A 52 -8.53 5.63 12.24
C VAL A 52 -8.43 6.65 13.37
N GLY A 53 -8.94 7.86 13.18
CA GLY A 53 -8.95 8.90 14.22
C GLY A 53 -9.66 8.45 15.50
N ALA A 54 -10.84 7.85 15.37
CA ALA A 54 -11.60 7.31 16.49
C ALA A 54 -10.85 6.15 17.19
N ALA A 55 -10.18 5.29 16.44
CA ALA A 55 -9.44 4.16 16.98
C ALA A 55 -8.19 4.59 17.77
N MET A 56 -7.55 5.71 17.39
CA MET A 56 -6.38 6.28 18.09
C MET A 56 -6.76 7.00 19.38
N ALA A 57 -8.03 7.32 19.59
CA ALA A 57 -8.47 8.02 20.81
C ALA A 57 -8.06 7.26 22.06
N GLY A 58 -7.46 7.98 23.03
CA GLY A 58 -6.95 7.41 24.26
C GLY A 58 -5.59 6.71 24.15
N ARG A 59 -4.98 6.65 22.97
CA ARG A 59 -3.61 6.16 22.74
C ARG A 59 -2.62 7.32 22.74
N ARG A 60 -1.37 7.02 23.07
CA ARG A 60 -0.32 8.02 22.96
C ARG A 60 0.01 8.23 21.49
N ARG A 61 -0.21 9.45 21.00
CA ARG A 61 -0.05 9.80 19.58
C ARG A 61 1.36 9.53 19.05
N ASP A 62 2.38 9.80 19.87
CA ASP A 62 3.79 9.64 19.50
C ASP A 62 4.22 8.18 19.30
N ASP A 63 3.43 7.21 19.74
CA ASP A 63 3.73 5.80 19.54
C ASP A 63 3.25 5.30 18.16
N ILE A 64 2.52 6.16 17.41
CA ILE A 64 1.90 5.82 16.12
C ILE A 64 2.54 6.62 15.00
N VAL A 65 3.06 5.92 14.00
CA VAL A 65 3.45 6.49 12.71
C VAL A 65 2.21 6.51 11.83
N LEU A 66 1.59 7.66 11.68
CA LEU A 66 0.35 7.84 10.94
C LEU A 66 0.62 8.34 9.53
N ALA A 67 0.18 7.58 8.53
CA ALA A 67 0.28 7.97 7.13
C ALA A 67 -1.10 8.19 6.49
N THR A 68 -1.22 9.23 5.70
CA THR A 68 -2.35 9.44 4.79
C THR A 68 -1.88 10.05 3.48
N LYS A 69 -2.80 10.19 2.50
CA LYS A 69 -2.46 10.52 1.11
C LYS A 69 -3.49 11.47 0.53
N CYS A 70 -3.07 12.26 -0.47
CA CYS A 70 -3.97 13.04 -1.33
C CYS A 70 -3.60 12.86 -2.81
N PHE A 71 -4.56 13.00 -3.68
CA PHE A 71 -4.48 13.08 -5.14
C PHE A 71 -5.85 12.82 -5.79
N PHE A 72 -6.51 11.70 -5.42
CA PHE A 72 -7.78 11.31 -6.02
C PHE A 72 -8.89 12.31 -5.70
N PRO A 73 -9.98 12.35 -6.52
CA PRO A 73 -11.05 13.30 -6.29
C PRO A 73 -11.65 13.19 -4.88
N GLY A 74 -11.61 14.29 -4.12
CA GLY A 74 -12.26 14.42 -2.82
C GLY A 74 -13.75 14.76 -2.94
N GLY A 75 -14.16 15.26 -4.11
CA GLY A 75 -15.53 15.70 -4.41
C GLY A 75 -15.76 15.85 -5.92
N PRO A 76 -16.89 16.46 -6.32
CA PRO A 76 -17.24 16.66 -7.73
C PRO A 76 -16.49 17.86 -8.38
N ASP A 77 -15.90 18.75 -7.60
CA ASP A 77 -15.19 19.93 -8.11
C ASP A 77 -13.85 19.52 -8.72
N VAL A 78 -13.55 20.04 -9.90
CA VAL A 78 -12.29 19.82 -10.63
C VAL A 78 -11.05 20.24 -9.81
N ASN A 79 -11.22 21.20 -8.88
CA ASN A 79 -10.16 21.66 -8.01
C ASN A 79 -9.96 20.79 -6.74
N GLU A 80 -10.74 19.73 -6.58
CA GLU A 80 -10.65 18.81 -5.43
C GLU A 80 -9.90 17.53 -5.78
N ARG A 81 -8.81 17.65 -6.56
CA ARG A 81 -7.94 16.52 -6.97
C ARG A 81 -6.57 17.02 -7.43
N GLY A 82 -5.66 16.07 -7.65
CA GLY A 82 -4.36 16.29 -8.28
C GLY A 82 -3.27 16.71 -7.30
N GLY A 83 -2.18 17.22 -7.87
CA GLY A 83 -0.95 17.62 -7.17
C GLY A 83 -0.82 19.13 -6.91
N SER A 84 -1.85 19.95 -7.23
CA SER A 84 -1.76 21.40 -7.08
C SER A 84 -1.60 21.83 -5.61
N ARG A 85 -0.87 22.92 -5.38
CA ARG A 85 -0.72 23.55 -4.06
C ARG A 85 -2.07 23.80 -3.38
N ARG A 86 -3.06 24.23 -4.17
CA ARG A 86 -4.42 24.49 -3.68
C ARG A 86 -5.05 23.23 -3.08
N TRP A 87 -4.95 22.11 -3.80
CA TRP A 87 -5.56 20.86 -3.36
C TRP A 87 -4.77 20.22 -2.21
N ILE A 88 -3.45 20.10 -2.33
CA ILE A 88 -2.59 19.51 -1.29
C ILE A 88 -2.88 20.13 0.08
N ARG A 89 -2.93 21.46 0.16
CA ARG A 89 -3.24 22.15 1.43
C ARG A 89 -4.63 21.82 1.96
N ARG A 90 -5.66 21.88 1.12
CA ARG A 90 -7.04 21.57 1.53
C ARG A 90 -7.19 20.11 1.96
N ALA A 91 -6.60 19.19 1.22
CA ALA A 91 -6.64 17.76 1.52
C ALA A 91 -5.98 17.46 2.87
N ALA A 92 -4.78 18.02 3.13
CA ALA A 92 -4.09 17.85 4.41
C ALA A 92 -4.90 18.38 5.59
N GLU A 93 -5.47 19.59 5.49
CA GLU A 93 -6.32 20.16 6.54
C GLU A 93 -7.56 19.29 6.82
N ALA A 94 -8.21 18.83 5.75
CA ALA A 94 -9.37 17.96 5.88
C ALA A 94 -9.01 16.58 6.46
N SER A 95 -7.84 16.03 6.12
CA SER A 95 -7.33 14.79 6.70
C SER A 95 -7.02 14.92 8.19
N LEU A 96 -6.35 16.00 8.60
CA LEU A 96 -6.09 16.30 10.02
C LEU A 96 -7.39 16.35 10.84
N GLN A 97 -8.43 16.99 10.30
CA GLN A 97 -9.74 17.05 10.95
C GLN A 97 -10.40 15.67 11.07
N ARG A 98 -10.37 14.84 10.00
CA ARG A 98 -10.96 13.50 10.02
C ARG A 98 -10.20 12.54 10.94
N LEU A 99 -8.87 12.65 10.96
CA LEU A 99 -7.96 11.87 11.79
C LEU A 99 -7.92 12.34 13.26
N GLN A 100 -8.48 13.53 13.56
CA GLN A 100 -8.52 14.11 14.89
C GLN A 100 -7.12 14.26 15.50
N THR A 101 -6.16 14.74 14.71
CA THR A 101 -4.77 14.92 15.11
C THR A 101 -4.23 16.25 14.59
N GLU A 102 -3.20 16.78 15.25
CA GLU A 102 -2.56 18.04 14.87
C GLU A 102 -1.48 17.85 13.80
N TYR A 103 -0.95 16.62 13.66
CA TYR A 103 0.09 16.32 12.67
C TYR A 103 -0.07 14.92 12.06
N ILE A 104 0.47 14.77 10.85
CA ILE A 104 0.60 13.54 10.09
C ILE A 104 2.09 13.19 10.04
N ASP A 105 2.46 11.96 10.38
CA ASP A 105 3.87 11.55 10.32
C ASP A 105 4.36 11.46 8.88
N LEU A 106 3.58 10.86 7.99
CA LEU A 106 3.95 10.65 6.62
C LEU A 106 2.80 10.99 5.67
N PHE A 107 2.96 12.05 4.88
CA PHE A 107 1.94 12.48 3.92
C PHE A 107 2.41 12.18 2.50
N TYR A 108 1.61 11.41 1.78
CA TYR A 108 1.95 10.98 0.43
C TYR A 108 1.24 11.78 -0.65
N LEU A 109 1.96 12.05 -1.74
CA LEU A 109 1.31 12.17 -3.05
C LEU A 109 0.88 10.77 -3.48
N HIS A 110 -0.42 10.49 -3.46
CA HIS A 110 -0.97 9.17 -3.77
C HIS A 110 -0.65 8.74 -5.22
N ARG A 111 -0.45 9.72 -6.10
CA ARG A 111 0.15 9.64 -7.43
C ARG A 111 0.86 10.96 -7.71
N LEU A 112 1.87 10.90 -8.55
CA LEU A 112 2.44 12.12 -9.13
C LEU A 112 1.49 12.61 -10.23
N ASP A 113 1.14 13.88 -10.16
CA ASP A 113 0.20 14.51 -11.09
C ASP A 113 0.93 14.92 -12.37
N PRO A 114 0.59 14.33 -13.55
CA PRO A 114 1.23 14.71 -14.79
C PRO A 114 0.89 16.12 -15.26
N ASP A 115 -0.21 16.70 -14.73
CA ASP A 115 -0.70 18.03 -15.12
C ASP A 115 -0.24 19.13 -14.16
N THR A 116 0.53 18.79 -13.11
CA THR A 116 1.08 19.74 -12.13
C THR A 116 2.60 19.60 -12.06
N ASP A 117 3.28 20.72 -12.14
CA ASP A 117 4.73 20.77 -11.96
C ASP A 117 5.12 20.19 -10.58
N ILE A 118 6.09 19.28 -10.58
CA ILE A 118 6.54 18.63 -9.35
C ILE A 118 7.09 19.62 -8.32
N ASP A 119 7.69 20.71 -8.78
CA ASP A 119 8.18 21.79 -7.92
C ASP A 119 7.03 22.42 -7.13
N GLU A 120 5.88 22.67 -7.78
CA GLU A 120 4.68 23.20 -7.10
C GLU A 120 4.21 22.26 -6.01
N SER A 121 4.11 20.96 -6.33
CA SER A 121 3.66 19.93 -5.38
C SER A 121 4.60 19.82 -4.19
N LEU A 122 5.92 19.77 -4.42
CA LEU A 122 6.94 19.66 -3.36
C LEU A 122 6.97 20.91 -2.48
N MET A 123 6.86 22.11 -3.08
CA MET A 123 6.78 23.35 -2.30
C MET A 123 5.51 23.45 -1.46
N ALA A 124 4.39 22.90 -1.94
CA ALA A 124 3.17 22.83 -1.14
C ALA A 124 3.32 21.87 0.07
N LEU A 125 4.02 20.76 -0.11
CA LEU A 125 4.35 19.82 0.98
C LEU A 125 5.33 20.44 1.97
N GLU A 126 6.33 21.19 1.48
CA GLU A 126 7.27 21.94 2.33
C GLU A 126 6.54 22.96 3.24
N ASP A 127 5.53 23.67 2.71
CA ASP A 127 4.72 24.59 3.51
C ASP A 127 4.03 23.86 4.68
N LEU A 128 3.53 22.63 4.47
CA LEU A 128 2.90 21.81 5.52
C LEU A 128 3.93 21.31 6.55
N VAL A 129 5.14 20.96 6.09
CA VAL A 129 6.24 20.58 6.98
C VAL A 129 6.67 21.75 7.86
N ARG A 130 6.86 22.93 7.29
CA ARG A 130 7.20 24.16 8.05
C ARG A 130 6.13 24.57 9.06
N GLN A 131 4.87 24.26 8.78
CA GLN A 131 3.76 24.47 9.71
C GLN A 131 3.69 23.39 10.81
N GLY A 132 4.51 22.36 10.76
CA GLY A 132 4.46 21.24 11.70
C GLY A 132 3.25 20.31 11.53
N LYS A 133 2.49 20.44 10.43
CA LYS A 133 1.32 19.62 10.14
C LYS A 133 1.68 18.28 9.51
N VAL A 134 2.84 18.20 8.88
CA VAL A 134 3.41 17.01 8.26
C VAL A 134 4.85 16.88 8.73
N LEU A 135 5.29 15.69 9.11
CA LEU A 135 6.68 15.48 9.53
C LEU A 135 7.55 15.01 8.35
N TYR A 136 7.05 14.07 7.56
CA TYR A 136 7.74 13.50 6.42
C TYR A 136 6.84 13.44 5.20
N VAL A 137 7.43 13.54 4.01
CA VAL A 137 6.70 13.44 2.74
C VAL A 137 7.11 12.19 1.98
N GLY A 138 6.17 11.61 1.24
CA GLY A 138 6.38 10.42 0.42
C GLY A 138 5.65 10.48 -0.90
N THR A 139 5.94 9.51 -1.76
CA THR A 139 5.28 9.29 -3.04
C THR A 139 4.68 7.89 -3.10
N SER A 140 3.73 7.65 -3.98
CA SER A 140 3.17 6.32 -4.20
C SER A 140 2.99 6.04 -5.69
N GLY A 141 3.45 4.86 -6.12
CA GLY A 141 3.37 4.40 -7.50
C GLY A 141 4.22 5.21 -8.47
N ALA A 142 5.28 5.83 -7.99
CA ALA A 142 6.26 6.52 -8.81
C ALA A 142 7.20 5.52 -9.50
N SER A 143 7.60 5.81 -10.75
CA SER A 143 8.70 5.12 -11.41
C SER A 143 10.05 5.56 -10.83
N GLY A 144 11.12 4.79 -11.10
CA GLY A 144 12.46 5.18 -10.67
C GLY A 144 12.90 6.54 -11.23
N SER A 145 12.55 6.87 -12.47
CA SER A 145 12.83 8.17 -13.07
C SER A 145 12.10 9.31 -12.34
N GLN A 146 10.83 9.13 -12.02
CA GLN A 146 10.04 10.10 -11.24
C GLN A 146 10.59 10.29 -9.82
N LEU A 147 11.05 9.20 -9.18
CA LEU A 147 11.70 9.30 -7.87
C LEU A 147 12.98 10.15 -7.93
N VAL A 148 13.80 9.96 -8.97
CA VAL A 148 15.01 10.78 -9.19
C VAL A 148 14.64 12.23 -9.46
N GLU A 149 13.62 12.49 -10.27
CA GLU A 149 13.09 13.83 -10.55
C GLU A 149 12.65 14.53 -9.25
N CYS A 150 11.87 13.85 -8.39
CA CYS A 150 11.48 14.38 -7.09
C CYS A 150 12.70 14.73 -6.20
N GLN A 151 13.74 13.87 -6.18
CA GLN A 151 14.96 14.14 -5.40
C GLN A 151 15.73 15.34 -5.96
N TRP A 152 15.80 15.46 -7.29
CA TRP A 152 16.44 16.58 -7.96
C TRP A 152 15.67 17.88 -7.72
N ALA A 153 14.36 17.90 -7.96
CA ALA A 153 13.50 19.06 -7.74
C ALA A 153 13.57 19.54 -6.27
N ALA A 154 13.49 18.63 -5.31
CA ALA A 154 13.62 19.00 -3.90
C ALA A 154 14.96 19.66 -3.57
N ARG A 155 16.06 19.19 -4.19
CA ARG A 155 17.39 19.78 -4.02
C ARG A 155 17.48 21.19 -4.64
N GLU A 156 16.97 21.39 -5.86
CA GLU A 156 16.96 22.67 -6.54
C GLU A 156 16.12 23.70 -5.78
N GLN A 157 14.92 23.29 -5.32
CA GLN A 157 14.01 24.16 -4.56
C GLN A 157 14.42 24.30 -3.08
N ARG A 158 15.43 23.55 -2.60
CA ARG A 158 15.87 23.52 -1.19
C ARG A 158 14.72 23.24 -0.23
N CYS A 159 13.86 22.31 -0.60
CA CYS A 159 12.71 21.88 0.19
C CYS A 159 12.85 20.43 0.67
N THR A 160 11.92 19.98 1.51
CA THR A 160 11.86 18.61 2.02
C THR A 160 11.72 17.62 0.86
N ARG A 161 12.66 16.67 0.80
CA ARG A 161 12.63 15.60 -0.20
C ARG A 161 11.69 14.48 0.23
N PRO A 162 11.01 13.77 -0.69
CA PRO A 162 10.34 12.52 -0.38
C PRO A 162 11.33 11.49 0.21
N VAL A 163 10.96 10.92 1.37
CA VAL A 163 11.77 9.94 2.10
C VAL A 163 11.20 8.53 2.03
N ALA A 164 9.99 8.38 1.50
CA ALA A 164 9.29 7.10 1.37
C ALA A 164 8.62 6.99 0.00
N GLU A 165 8.65 5.78 -0.55
CA GLU A 165 7.84 5.36 -1.70
C GLU A 165 6.90 4.24 -1.28
N GLN A 166 5.62 4.38 -1.58
CA GLN A 166 4.67 3.30 -1.42
C GLN A 166 4.50 2.55 -2.74
N ALA A 167 5.16 1.40 -2.87
CA ALA A 167 5.31 0.64 -4.10
C ALA A 167 4.40 -0.59 -4.15
N HIS A 168 3.92 -0.96 -5.36
CA HIS A 168 3.28 -2.25 -5.60
C HIS A 168 4.35 -3.34 -5.78
N TYR A 169 4.34 -4.33 -4.90
CA TYR A 169 5.26 -5.45 -4.99
C TYR A 169 4.68 -6.71 -4.37
N SER A 170 4.84 -7.84 -5.03
CA SER A 170 4.38 -9.16 -4.56
C SER A 170 5.01 -10.27 -5.40
N LEU A 171 4.79 -11.54 -5.03
CA LEU A 171 5.18 -12.72 -5.83
C LEU A 171 4.67 -12.68 -7.28
N LEU A 172 3.54 -12.02 -7.56
CA LEU A 172 2.96 -11.93 -8.91
C LEU A 172 3.18 -10.55 -9.58
N ALA A 173 3.80 -9.62 -8.88
CA ALA A 173 4.07 -8.26 -9.36
C ALA A 173 5.49 -7.87 -8.96
N ARG A 174 6.45 -8.15 -9.82
CA ARG A 174 7.89 -8.04 -9.55
C ARG A 174 8.59 -6.95 -10.38
N ALA A 175 7.86 -6.18 -11.18
CA ALA A 175 8.46 -5.12 -12.01
C ALA A 175 9.23 -4.07 -11.18
N ALA A 176 8.81 -3.83 -9.93
CA ALA A 176 9.48 -2.92 -9.02
C ALA A 176 10.96 -3.29 -8.75
N GLU A 177 11.34 -4.56 -8.86
CA GLU A 177 12.74 -5.03 -8.69
C GLU A 177 13.68 -4.49 -9.77
N TYR A 178 13.14 -4.17 -10.94
CA TYR A 178 13.95 -3.68 -12.06
C TYR A 178 14.31 -2.19 -11.94
N ASP A 179 13.41 -1.38 -11.40
CA ASP A 179 13.52 0.09 -11.43
C ASP A 179 13.32 0.73 -10.05
N VAL A 180 12.16 0.56 -9.44
CA VAL A 180 11.76 1.31 -8.24
C VAL A 180 12.63 0.93 -7.03
N LEU A 181 12.75 -0.36 -6.72
CA LEU A 181 13.48 -0.82 -5.53
C LEU A 181 14.97 -0.48 -5.58
N PRO A 182 15.70 -0.68 -6.72
CA PRO A 182 17.09 -0.25 -6.84
C PRO A 182 17.26 1.26 -6.72
N THR A 183 16.33 2.05 -7.28
CA THR A 183 16.34 3.50 -7.20
C THR A 183 16.15 3.96 -5.75
N CYS A 184 15.17 3.39 -5.04
CA CYS A 184 14.94 3.69 -3.63
C CYS A 184 16.19 3.37 -2.79
N GLY A 185 16.80 2.21 -2.98
CA GLY A 185 18.03 1.82 -2.29
C GLY A 185 19.16 2.82 -2.50
N ARG A 186 19.40 3.25 -3.75
CA ARG A 186 20.42 4.23 -4.12
C ARG A 186 20.20 5.60 -3.50
N HIS A 187 18.95 6.05 -3.44
CA HIS A 187 18.57 7.37 -2.94
C HIS A 187 18.21 7.38 -1.46
N ARG A 188 18.30 6.23 -0.76
CA ARG A 188 17.90 6.07 0.66
C ARG A 188 16.46 6.52 0.90
N ILE A 189 15.56 6.04 0.05
CA ILE A 189 14.11 6.20 0.16
C ILE A 189 13.59 4.90 0.77
N GLY A 190 12.85 4.98 1.88
CA GLY A 190 12.20 3.82 2.49
C GLY A 190 11.08 3.30 1.59
N VAL A 191 10.94 1.98 1.49
CA VAL A 191 9.88 1.37 0.67
C VAL A 191 8.83 0.75 1.56
N ILE A 192 7.59 1.22 1.40
CA ILE A 192 6.40 0.61 2.00
C ILE A 192 5.65 -0.12 0.89
N VAL A 193 5.52 -1.44 1.02
CA VAL A 193 4.90 -2.25 -0.03
C VAL A 193 3.40 -2.39 0.18
N TYR A 194 2.62 -2.02 -0.84
CA TYR A 194 1.19 -2.36 -0.87
C TYR A 194 0.90 -3.55 -1.79
N GLY A 195 -0.17 -4.27 -1.46
CA GLY A 195 -0.63 -5.40 -2.24
C GLY A 195 0.24 -6.66 -2.19
N PRO A 196 0.85 -7.03 -1.04
CA PRO A 196 1.71 -8.22 -0.93
C PRO A 196 0.97 -9.51 -1.29
N LEU A 197 -0.35 -9.55 -1.09
CA LEU A 197 -1.22 -10.67 -1.49
C LEU A 197 -1.84 -10.48 -2.89
N ASN A 198 -1.34 -9.55 -3.69
CA ASN A 198 -1.81 -9.28 -5.06
C ASN A 198 -3.33 -9.21 -5.16
N GLY A 199 -3.97 -8.37 -4.33
CA GLY A 199 -5.43 -8.23 -4.27
C GLY A 199 -6.18 -9.46 -3.79
N GLY A 200 -5.52 -10.40 -3.16
CA GLY A 200 -6.09 -11.63 -2.61
C GLY A 200 -5.87 -12.86 -3.48
N TRP A 201 -5.13 -12.76 -4.60
CA TRP A 201 -4.69 -13.93 -5.37
C TRP A 201 -3.83 -14.87 -4.52
N LEU A 202 -2.94 -14.33 -3.72
CA LEU A 202 -2.04 -15.06 -2.83
C LEU A 202 -2.63 -15.32 -1.43
N ALA A 203 -3.94 -15.08 -1.24
CA ALA A 203 -4.66 -15.41 0.00
C ALA A 203 -5.27 -16.82 -0.02
N ASP A 204 -4.87 -17.66 -0.96
CA ASP A 204 -5.27 -19.07 -1.15
C ASP A 204 -6.78 -19.34 -1.25
N LYS A 205 -7.56 -18.36 -1.67
CA LYS A 205 -9.03 -18.47 -1.71
C LYS A 205 -9.62 -18.69 -3.11
N TYR A 206 -8.84 -18.43 -4.17
CA TYR A 206 -9.33 -18.57 -5.54
C TYR A 206 -9.01 -19.94 -6.12
N ARG A 207 -9.95 -20.52 -6.85
CA ARG A 207 -9.84 -21.83 -7.49
C ARG A 207 -10.23 -21.71 -8.97
N ARG A 208 -9.53 -22.47 -9.83
CA ARG A 208 -9.76 -22.45 -11.28
C ARG A 208 -11.19 -22.88 -11.63
N ASP A 209 -11.68 -23.93 -10.97
CA ASP A 209 -12.95 -24.59 -11.28
C ASP A 209 -14.14 -24.07 -10.46
N ALA A 210 -13.95 -22.96 -9.75
CA ALA A 210 -14.98 -22.37 -8.90
C ALA A 210 -15.21 -20.90 -9.25
N PRO A 211 -16.42 -20.36 -9.01
CA PRO A 211 -16.67 -18.94 -9.08
C PRO A 211 -15.86 -18.19 -8.01
N ALA A 212 -15.70 -16.89 -8.21
CA ALA A 212 -15.08 -16.04 -7.20
C ALA A 212 -15.88 -16.12 -5.88
N PRO A 213 -15.21 -16.34 -4.73
CA PRO A 213 -15.89 -16.43 -3.45
C PRO A 213 -16.71 -15.16 -3.15
N PRO A 214 -17.94 -15.28 -2.60
CA PRO A 214 -18.75 -14.13 -2.23
C PRO A 214 -17.99 -13.13 -1.36
N GLY A 215 -18.18 -11.84 -1.61
CA GLY A 215 -17.49 -10.78 -0.89
C GLY A 215 -16.00 -10.63 -1.20
N SER A 216 -15.42 -11.49 -2.03
CA SER A 216 -14.03 -11.31 -2.48
C SER A 216 -13.90 -10.12 -3.44
N ARG A 217 -12.66 -9.65 -3.67
CA ARG A 217 -12.41 -8.58 -4.64
C ARG A 217 -12.82 -9.01 -6.06
N ALA A 218 -12.56 -10.25 -6.44
CA ALA A 218 -12.94 -10.83 -7.73
C ALA A 218 -14.47 -10.89 -7.97
N ALA A 219 -15.28 -10.94 -6.91
CA ALA A 219 -16.73 -10.92 -7.01
C ALA A 219 -17.34 -9.52 -7.24
N ARG A 220 -16.53 -8.46 -7.16
CA ARG A 220 -16.99 -7.08 -7.40
C ARG A 220 -16.91 -6.76 -8.90
N GLU A 221 -17.96 -6.18 -9.48
CA GLU A 221 -18.08 -5.92 -10.92
C GLU A 221 -16.88 -5.18 -11.52
N PHE A 222 -16.39 -4.14 -10.83
CA PHE A 222 -15.25 -3.38 -11.29
C PHE A 222 -14.00 -4.24 -11.51
N TYR A 223 -13.73 -5.20 -10.62
CA TYR A 223 -12.56 -6.07 -10.71
C TYR A 223 -12.79 -7.31 -11.57
N SER A 224 -14.05 -7.77 -11.73
CA SER A 224 -14.37 -8.95 -12.52
C SER A 224 -14.09 -8.76 -14.00
N ARG A 225 -14.21 -7.53 -14.50
CA ARG A 225 -14.02 -7.21 -15.93
C ARG A 225 -12.57 -7.06 -16.36
N THR A 226 -11.64 -6.89 -15.45
CA THR A 226 -10.21 -6.67 -15.77
C THR A 226 -9.33 -7.68 -15.09
N TRP A 227 -9.35 -7.65 -13.78
CA TRP A 227 -8.43 -8.37 -12.91
C TRP A 227 -8.80 -9.85 -12.70
N TRP A 228 -10.08 -10.21 -12.87
CA TRP A 228 -10.61 -11.57 -12.79
C TRP A 228 -11.16 -12.06 -14.14
N ASP A 229 -10.88 -11.39 -15.24
CA ASP A 229 -11.33 -11.83 -16.56
C ASP A 229 -10.59 -13.10 -16.98
N ARG A 230 -11.28 -14.24 -16.85
CA ARG A 230 -10.74 -15.58 -17.10
C ARG A 230 -10.53 -15.91 -18.57
N SER A 231 -10.98 -15.06 -19.47
CA SER A 231 -10.67 -15.16 -20.90
C SER A 231 -9.25 -14.70 -21.23
N ARG A 232 -8.60 -14.00 -20.29
CA ARG A 232 -7.24 -13.48 -20.45
C ARG A 232 -6.19 -14.55 -20.04
N PRO A 233 -5.22 -14.84 -20.91
CA PRO A 233 -4.17 -15.84 -20.63
C PRO A 233 -3.38 -15.55 -19.36
N GLU A 234 -3.15 -14.26 -19.03
CA GLU A 234 -2.44 -13.86 -17.84
C GLU A 234 -3.19 -14.22 -16.56
N VAL A 235 -4.52 -14.14 -16.57
CA VAL A 235 -5.38 -14.52 -15.44
C VAL A 235 -5.37 -16.04 -15.26
N ASP A 236 -5.44 -16.80 -16.35
CA ASP A 236 -5.39 -18.26 -16.30
C ASP A 236 -4.03 -18.77 -15.80
N ARG A 237 -2.94 -18.17 -16.30
CA ARG A 237 -1.57 -18.45 -15.84
C ARG A 237 -1.38 -18.22 -14.34
N LYS A 238 -2.08 -17.26 -13.72
CA LYS A 238 -1.99 -17.05 -12.25
C LYS A 238 -2.35 -18.31 -11.46
N PHE A 239 -3.31 -19.11 -11.92
CA PHE A 239 -3.70 -20.33 -11.21
C PHE A 239 -2.56 -21.36 -11.18
N ASP A 240 -1.82 -21.51 -12.30
CA ASP A 240 -0.68 -22.44 -12.37
C ASP A 240 0.47 -21.97 -11.48
N LEU A 241 0.79 -20.68 -11.54
CA LEU A 241 1.83 -20.08 -10.70
C LEU A 241 1.48 -20.19 -9.20
N ILE A 242 0.22 -19.96 -8.84
CA ILE A 242 -0.24 -20.06 -7.45
C ILE A 242 -0.19 -21.53 -6.98
N ALA A 243 -0.50 -22.49 -7.83
CA ALA A 243 -0.37 -23.90 -7.48
C ALA A 243 1.09 -24.27 -7.19
N ALA A 244 2.03 -23.83 -8.04
CA ALA A 244 3.46 -24.03 -7.82
C ALA A 244 3.98 -23.30 -6.57
N LEU A 245 3.58 -22.06 -6.34
CA LEU A 245 3.94 -21.30 -5.14
C LEU A 245 3.38 -21.90 -3.85
N ARG A 246 2.20 -22.55 -3.92
CA ARG A 246 1.62 -23.27 -2.78
C ARG A 246 2.49 -24.48 -2.42
N SER A 247 2.96 -25.25 -3.42
CA SER A 247 3.88 -26.36 -3.16
C SER A 247 5.16 -25.90 -2.49
N ILE A 248 5.74 -24.77 -2.96
CA ILE A 248 6.92 -24.17 -2.31
C ILE A 248 6.63 -23.76 -0.87
N ALA A 249 5.44 -23.20 -0.61
CA ALA A 249 5.05 -22.82 0.75
C ALA A 249 4.93 -24.05 1.65
N GLU A 250 4.27 -25.13 1.18
CA GLU A 250 4.12 -26.40 1.90
C GLU A 250 5.47 -27.04 2.20
N ASP A 251 6.39 -27.08 1.24
CA ASP A 251 7.76 -27.59 1.42
C ASP A 251 8.55 -26.79 2.47
N ALA A 252 8.26 -25.48 2.59
CA ALA A 252 8.86 -24.61 3.60
C ALA A 252 8.11 -24.62 4.95
N GLY A 253 7.03 -25.41 5.10
CA GLY A 253 6.19 -25.43 6.31
C GLY A 253 5.38 -24.15 6.51
N LEU A 254 5.08 -23.41 5.43
CA LEU A 254 4.38 -22.14 5.44
C LEU A 254 3.02 -22.23 4.75
N THR A 255 2.13 -21.30 5.09
CA THR A 255 0.96 -21.01 4.26
C THR A 255 1.35 -20.11 3.08
N LEU A 256 0.56 -20.13 2.00
CA LEU A 256 0.78 -19.24 0.85
C LEU A 256 0.81 -17.75 1.22
N PRO A 257 -0.08 -17.21 2.10
CA PRO A 257 0.05 -15.84 2.57
C PRO A 257 1.36 -15.55 3.32
N GLN A 258 1.85 -16.49 4.13
CA GLN A 258 3.12 -16.37 4.83
C GLN A 258 4.30 -16.35 3.86
N LEU A 259 4.31 -17.24 2.87
CA LEU A 259 5.31 -17.20 1.79
C LEU A 259 5.29 -15.86 1.07
N ALA A 260 4.09 -15.32 0.73
CA ALA A 260 3.95 -14.09 -0.03
C ALA A 260 4.43 -12.86 0.76
N VAL A 261 4.09 -12.75 2.04
CA VAL A 261 4.56 -11.65 2.89
C VAL A 261 6.05 -11.80 3.20
N GLY A 262 6.50 -13.00 3.55
CA GLY A 262 7.92 -13.29 3.80
C GLY A 262 8.80 -12.98 2.59
N PHE A 263 8.34 -13.29 1.37
CA PHE A 263 9.05 -12.92 0.15
C PHE A 263 9.26 -11.41 0.01
N VAL A 264 8.23 -10.63 0.26
CA VAL A 264 8.32 -9.16 0.19
C VAL A 264 9.27 -8.62 1.27
N LEU A 265 9.19 -9.14 2.49
CA LEU A 265 10.06 -8.74 3.60
C LEU A 265 11.53 -9.15 3.39
N ALA A 266 11.79 -10.21 2.62
CA ALA A 266 13.14 -10.67 2.31
C ALA A 266 13.92 -9.69 1.41
N HIS A 267 13.23 -8.78 0.70
CA HIS A 267 13.92 -7.84 -0.18
C HIS A 267 14.55 -6.68 0.61
N PRO A 268 15.89 -6.45 0.48
CA PRO A 268 16.62 -5.52 1.36
C PRO A 268 16.21 -4.04 1.24
N ALA A 269 15.56 -3.64 0.15
CA ALA A 269 15.05 -2.28 -0.01
C ALA A 269 13.70 -2.07 0.68
N VAL A 270 12.99 -3.15 1.08
CA VAL A 270 11.68 -3.04 1.71
C VAL A 270 11.80 -2.70 3.19
N THR A 271 11.14 -1.64 3.59
CA THR A 271 11.10 -1.18 4.99
C THR A 271 9.91 -1.77 5.74
N SER A 272 8.75 -1.84 5.10
CA SER A 272 7.52 -2.33 5.72
C SER A 272 6.53 -2.84 4.68
N VAL A 273 5.67 -3.76 5.10
CA VAL A 273 4.64 -4.38 4.26
C VAL A 273 3.26 -4.03 4.79
N LEU A 274 2.43 -3.43 3.94
CA LEU A 274 1.04 -3.12 4.26
C LEU A 274 0.18 -4.38 4.23
N ILE A 275 -0.30 -4.79 5.37
CA ILE A 275 -1.36 -5.79 5.49
C ILE A 275 -2.72 -5.09 5.48
N GLY A 276 -3.67 -5.63 4.71
CA GLY A 276 -5.01 -5.04 4.55
C GLY A 276 -6.11 -6.05 4.90
N PRO A 277 -6.29 -6.40 6.18
CA PRO A 277 -7.37 -7.28 6.60
C PRO A 277 -8.72 -6.62 6.38
N ARG A 278 -9.74 -7.44 6.13
CA ARG A 278 -11.14 -7.00 6.06
C ARG A 278 -11.98 -7.55 7.21
N THR A 279 -11.48 -8.60 7.85
CA THR A 279 -12.09 -9.21 9.03
C THR A 279 -11.05 -9.46 10.11
N PRO A 280 -11.48 -9.61 11.39
CA PRO A 280 -10.58 -9.94 12.49
C PRO A 280 -9.79 -11.24 12.26
N GLU A 281 -10.40 -12.27 11.66
CA GLU A 281 -9.74 -13.55 11.38
C GLU A 281 -8.61 -13.39 10.36
N GLN A 282 -8.81 -12.51 9.35
CA GLN A 282 -7.75 -12.18 8.39
C GLN A 282 -6.60 -11.44 9.06
N LEU A 283 -6.90 -10.54 10.00
CA LEU A 283 -5.88 -9.87 10.79
C LEU A 283 -5.03 -10.89 11.56
N ASP A 284 -5.66 -11.83 12.27
CA ASP A 284 -4.94 -12.86 13.03
C ASP A 284 -4.01 -13.72 12.18
N GLN A 285 -4.43 -14.02 10.96
CA GLN A 285 -3.59 -14.75 10.01
C GLN A 285 -2.41 -13.92 9.52
N LEU A 286 -2.63 -12.62 9.24
CA LEU A 286 -1.60 -11.74 8.71
C LEU A 286 -0.59 -11.31 9.76
N LEU A 287 -0.98 -11.18 11.02
CA LEU A 287 -0.06 -10.91 12.13
C LEU A 287 1.01 -12.02 12.28
N LYS A 288 0.68 -13.27 11.94
CA LYS A 288 1.62 -14.40 11.96
C LYS A 288 2.70 -14.32 10.86
N CYS A 289 2.62 -13.33 9.98
CA CYS A 289 3.61 -13.14 8.91
C CYS A 289 4.79 -12.24 9.32
N ALA A 290 4.77 -11.63 10.51
CA ALA A 290 5.74 -10.60 10.92
C ALA A 290 7.19 -11.11 10.97
N ASP A 291 7.39 -12.38 11.40
CA ASP A 291 8.71 -12.95 11.68
C ASP A 291 9.10 -14.05 10.67
N ILE A 292 8.46 -14.08 9.50
CA ILE A 292 8.76 -15.08 8.47
C ILE A 292 10.09 -14.74 7.78
N ALA A 293 11.07 -15.62 7.94
CA ALA A 293 12.32 -15.60 7.22
C ALA A 293 12.37 -16.74 6.20
N LEU A 294 12.57 -16.42 4.92
CA LEU A 294 12.70 -17.42 3.86
C LEU A 294 14.16 -17.84 3.69
N SER A 295 14.38 -19.14 3.46
CA SER A 295 15.72 -19.65 3.13
C SER A 295 16.15 -19.21 1.73
N PRO A 296 17.48 -19.16 1.44
CA PRO A 296 17.96 -18.93 0.09
C PRO A 296 17.41 -19.93 -0.94
N ASP A 297 17.24 -21.18 -0.56
CA ASP A 297 16.68 -22.23 -1.44
C ASP A 297 15.21 -21.95 -1.76
N THR A 298 14.42 -21.52 -0.77
CA THR A 298 13.03 -21.10 -0.99
C THR A 298 12.94 -19.91 -1.94
N LEU A 299 13.81 -18.91 -1.78
CA LEU A 299 13.87 -17.75 -2.68
C LEU A 299 14.26 -18.14 -4.10
N ALA A 300 15.24 -19.04 -4.26
CA ALA A 300 15.65 -19.58 -5.56
C ALA A 300 14.51 -20.37 -6.24
N ALA A 301 13.77 -21.18 -5.48
CA ALA A 301 12.59 -21.90 -6.00
C ALA A 301 11.50 -20.92 -6.48
N ILE A 302 11.24 -19.84 -5.74
CA ILE A 302 10.33 -18.77 -6.15
C ILE A 302 10.80 -18.13 -7.45
N ASP A 303 12.07 -17.78 -7.59
CA ASP A 303 12.64 -17.14 -8.78
C ASP A 303 12.53 -18.02 -10.02
N HIS A 304 12.60 -19.35 -9.85
CA HIS A 304 12.40 -20.31 -10.94
C HIS A 304 10.95 -20.31 -11.44
N VAL A 305 9.97 -20.21 -10.54
CA VAL A 305 8.53 -20.20 -10.87
C VAL A 305 8.06 -18.85 -11.38
N VAL A 306 8.47 -17.78 -10.71
CA VAL A 306 8.11 -16.39 -11.06
C VAL A 306 9.41 -15.60 -11.21
N PRO A 307 9.94 -15.48 -12.42
CA PRO A 307 11.21 -14.77 -12.67
C PRO A 307 11.18 -13.31 -12.19
N PRO A 308 12.31 -12.81 -11.65
CA PRO A 308 12.44 -11.43 -11.17
C PRO A 308 12.16 -10.37 -12.24
N GLY A 309 11.78 -9.17 -11.78
CA GLY A 309 11.72 -7.97 -12.61
C GLY A 309 10.52 -7.87 -13.55
N ARG A 310 9.53 -8.76 -13.46
CA ARG A 310 8.34 -8.75 -14.34
C ARG A 310 7.06 -9.00 -13.56
N ASP A 311 6.00 -8.34 -13.99
CA ASP A 311 4.65 -8.63 -13.52
C ASP A 311 4.04 -9.78 -14.32
N VAL A 312 3.37 -10.70 -13.63
CA VAL A 312 2.61 -11.79 -14.26
C VAL A 312 1.46 -11.23 -15.09
N ASP A 313 0.84 -10.20 -14.59
CA ASP A 313 -0.22 -9.47 -15.27
C ASP A 313 0.04 -7.95 -15.12
N PRO A 314 0.55 -7.30 -16.18
CA PRO A 314 0.91 -5.88 -16.14
C PRO A 314 -0.30 -4.95 -15.97
N THR A 315 -1.52 -5.45 -16.14
CA THR A 315 -2.75 -4.68 -15.90
C THR A 315 -3.22 -4.74 -14.43
N ASN A 316 -2.54 -5.54 -13.60
CA ASN A 316 -2.81 -5.57 -12.17
C ASN A 316 -2.53 -4.19 -11.57
N PHE A 317 -3.54 -3.61 -10.92
CA PHE A 317 -3.44 -2.32 -10.24
C PHE A 317 -3.06 -1.11 -11.14
N VAL A 318 -3.21 -1.22 -12.46
CA VAL A 318 -3.23 -0.01 -13.28
C VAL A 318 -4.45 0.78 -12.84
N VAL A 319 -4.21 1.83 -12.06
CA VAL A 319 -5.22 2.86 -11.84
C VAL A 319 -5.41 3.48 -13.21
N VAL A 320 -6.57 3.24 -13.80
CA VAL A 320 -6.96 3.83 -15.08
C VAL A 320 -6.72 5.33 -14.99
N ARG A 321 -5.96 5.85 -15.94
CA ARG A 321 -5.66 7.27 -16.13
C ARG A 321 -6.92 8.11 -16.21
#